data_a7a64c9f0d70b61b8ea28cca67936e65
#
_entry.id   a7a64c9f0d70b61b8ea28cca67936e65
#
_cell.length_a   1.000
_cell.length_b   1.000
_cell.length_c   1.000
_cell.angle_alpha   90.00
_cell.angle_beta   90.00
_cell.angle_gamma   90.00
#
_symmetry.space_group_name_H-M   'P 1'
#
loop_
_entity.id
_entity.type
_entity.pdbx_description
1 polymer ?
#
loop_
_entity_poly.entity_id
_entity_poly.type
_entity_poly.pdbx_seq_one_letter_code
_entity_poly.pdbx_strand_id
1 'polypeptide(L)'
;QHELNKALHFPKGESLATALSQEQYKKVVSLFSSEFNVTSKTFKKKFASLKPLALSIAMTRLSLHEGVKFYDIELLKMAKDYNLDTYSLEGIEREAQAFDAFPVEEQIKALMHSVENFDKQKSEYKKLEAAYARGDIDKVFEYSLHPFENNATFIEEFYFKRNQEWLPKLERMFADRQSFVAVGVTHLEGEQGLLALLKEKGYTLTPIPVTD
;
A
#
# COMPACT_ATOMS: atom_id res chain seq x y z
N GLN A 1 -2.17 7.66 -15.27
CA GLN A 1 -3.43 7.84 -14.50
C GLN A 1 -4.57 6.96 -15.03
N HIS A 2 -4.68 6.78 -16.35
CA HIS A 2 -5.70 5.90 -16.97
C HIS A 2 -5.48 4.43 -16.60
N GLU A 3 -4.25 3.92 -16.69
CA GLU A 3 -3.90 2.53 -16.37
C GLU A 3 -4.14 2.21 -14.89
N LEU A 4 -3.70 3.08 -13.98
CA LEU A 4 -3.95 2.89 -12.54
C LEU A 4 -5.45 2.90 -12.23
N ASN A 5 -6.21 3.81 -12.85
CA ASN A 5 -7.66 3.83 -12.68
C ASN A 5 -8.31 2.52 -13.18
N LYS A 6 -7.84 1.95 -14.27
CA LYS A 6 -8.28 0.65 -14.79
C LYS A 6 -7.90 -0.50 -13.84
N ALA A 7 -6.71 -0.46 -13.25
CA ALA A 7 -6.28 -1.48 -12.28
C ALA A 7 -7.12 -1.45 -10.99
N LEU A 8 -7.56 -0.26 -10.57
CA LEU A 8 -8.33 -0.07 -9.33
C LEU A 8 -9.84 -0.29 -9.49
N HIS A 9 -10.37 -0.28 -10.71
CA HIS A 9 -11.81 -0.37 -10.96
C HIS A 9 -12.16 -1.60 -11.80
N PHE A 10 -13.36 -2.10 -11.58
CA PHE A 10 -13.94 -3.11 -12.46
C PHE A 10 -14.22 -2.51 -13.86
N PRO A 11 -14.15 -3.34 -14.92
CA PRO A 11 -14.55 -2.93 -16.25
C PRO A 11 -16.05 -2.56 -16.29
N LYS A 12 -16.44 -1.85 -17.35
CA LYS A 12 -17.83 -1.43 -17.54
C LYS A 12 -18.78 -2.64 -17.55
N GLY A 13 -19.78 -2.61 -16.71
CA GLY A 13 -20.76 -3.68 -16.55
C GLY A 13 -20.50 -4.60 -15.36
N GLU A 14 -19.32 -4.53 -14.76
CA GLU A 14 -18.95 -5.25 -13.55
C GLU A 14 -18.90 -4.31 -12.34
N SER A 15 -19.00 -4.88 -11.16
CA SER A 15 -18.98 -4.14 -9.89
C SER A 15 -18.80 -5.10 -8.72
N LEU A 16 -18.61 -4.56 -7.52
CA LEU A 16 -18.67 -5.36 -6.30
C LEU A 16 -19.97 -6.17 -6.15
N ALA A 17 -21.09 -5.63 -6.64
CA ALA A 17 -22.37 -6.34 -6.57
C ALA A 17 -22.44 -7.56 -7.50
N THR A 18 -21.63 -7.60 -8.56
CA THR A 18 -21.53 -8.77 -9.46
C THR A 18 -20.42 -9.73 -9.05
N ALA A 19 -19.37 -9.23 -8.38
CA ALA A 19 -18.22 -10.01 -7.96
C ALA A 19 -18.41 -10.70 -6.60
N LEU A 20 -19.20 -10.11 -5.70
CA LEU A 20 -19.49 -10.63 -4.37
C LEU A 20 -20.82 -11.38 -4.34
N SER A 21 -20.96 -12.36 -3.44
CA SER A 21 -22.26 -12.90 -3.10
C SER A 21 -23.16 -11.80 -2.49
N GLN A 22 -24.47 -12.01 -2.52
CA GLN A 22 -25.44 -11.07 -1.93
C GLN A 22 -25.18 -10.84 -0.43
N GLU A 23 -24.76 -11.88 0.28
CA GLU A 23 -24.44 -11.80 1.70
C GLU A 23 -23.16 -11.00 1.94
N GLN A 24 -22.09 -11.29 1.18
CA GLN A 24 -20.83 -10.54 1.24
C GLN A 24 -21.04 -9.05 0.94
N TYR A 25 -21.76 -8.75 -0.13
CA TYR A 25 -22.07 -7.36 -0.50
C TYR A 25 -22.82 -6.61 0.61
N LYS A 26 -23.83 -7.26 1.24
CA LYS A 26 -24.55 -6.70 2.38
C LYS A 26 -23.63 -6.42 3.57
N LYS A 27 -22.73 -7.36 3.91
CA LYS A 27 -21.75 -7.17 5.00
C LYS A 27 -20.86 -5.95 4.73
N VAL A 28 -20.32 -5.83 3.52
CA VAL A 28 -19.47 -4.68 3.13
C VAL A 28 -20.25 -3.37 3.26
N VAL A 29 -21.44 -3.27 2.67
CA VAL A 29 -22.26 -2.04 2.72
C VAL A 29 -22.65 -1.70 4.17
N SER A 30 -22.96 -2.71 4.99
CA SER A 30 -23.29 -2.51 6.41
C SER A 30 -22.12 -1.94 7.18
N LEU A 31 -20.91 -2.48 7.00
CA LEU A 31 -19.70 -1.96 7.63
C LEU A 31 -19.46 -0.49 7.24
N PHE A 32 -19.57 -0.18 5.95
CA PHE A 32 -19.37 1.21 5.50
C PHE A 32 -20.40 2.16 6.08
N SER A 33 -21.62 1.69 6.32
CA SER A 33 -22.68 2.49 6.95
C SER A 33 -22.44 2.69 8.44
N SER A 34 -22.08 1.63 9.19
CA SER A 34 -21.90 1.69 10.64
C SER A 34 -20.61 2.42 11.03
N GLU A 35 -19.50 2.14 10.35
CA GLU A 35 -18.18 2.65 10.76
C GLU A 35 -17.83 4.00 10.14
N PHE A 36 -18.28 4.26 8.91
CA PHE A 36 -17.86 5.44 8.14
C PHE A 36 -19.00 6.40 7.79
N ASN A 37 -20.24 6.17 8.29
CA ASN A 37 -21.43 6.96 7.95
C ASN A 37 -21.69 7.07 6.44
N VAL A 38 -21.29 6.05 5.67
CA VAL A 38 -21.48 5.99 4.22
C VAL A 38 -22.82 5.33 3.91
N THR A 39 -23.81 6.13 3.48
CA THR A 39 -25.11 5.58 3.08
C THR A 39 -24.98 4.61 1.90
N SER A 40 -25.90 3.63 1.77
CA SER A 40 -25.92 2.69 0.64
C SER A 40 -25.95 3.39 -0.72
N LYS A 41 -26.62 4.54 -0.83
CA LYS A 41 -26.62 5.38 -2.04
C LYS A 41 -25.23 5.94 -2.35
N THR A 42 -24.55 6.46 -1.34
CA THR A 42 -23.18 6.98 -1.46
C THR A 42 -22.20 5.86 -1.78
N PHE A 43 -22.34 4.70 -1.13
CA PHE A 43 -21.51 3.53 -1.39
C PHE A 43 -21.63 3.11 -2.85
N LYS A 44 -22.85 2.93 -3.35
CA LYS A 44 -23.12 2.57 -4.74
C LYS A 44 -22.51 3.55 -5.75
N LYS A 45 -22.54 4.84 -5.43
CA LYS A 45 -21.99 5.91 -6.31
C LYS A 45 -20.47 5.97 -6.31
N LYS A 46 -19.83 5.80 -5.14
CA LYS A 46 -18.38 6.10 -4.97
C LYS A 46 -17.49 4.87 -4.93
N PHE A 47 -18.00 3.73 -4.46
CA PHE A 47 -17.18 2.57 -4.13
C PHE A 47 -17.56 1.30 -4.89
N ALA A 48 -18.77 1.19 -5.40
CA ALA A 48 -19.24 -0.06 -6.01
C ALA A 48 -18.46 -0.51 -7.25
N SER A 49 -17.80 0.40 -7.94
CA SER A 49 -16.96 0.11 -9.11
C SER A 49 -15.52 -0.24 -8.76
N LEU A 50 -15.09 -0.07 -7.51
CA LEU A 50 -13.74 -0.43 -7.09
C LEU A 50 -13.55 -1.95 -7.06
N LYS A 51 -12.37 -2.42 -7.48
CA LYS A 51 -11.93 -3.79 -7.21
C LYS A 51 -11.76 -4.01 -5.71
N PRO A 52 -11.83 -5.24 -5.17
CA PRO A 52 -11.82 -5.48 -3.72
C PRO A 52 -10.57 -4.94 -3.01
N LEU A 53 -9.38 -5.06 -3.60
CA LEU A 53 -8.15 -4.50 -3.03
C LEU A 53 -8.21 -2.96 -2.94
N ALA A 54 -8.69 -2.30 -3.99
CA ALA A 54 -8.88 -0.85 -3.98
C ALA A 54 -9.91 -0.40 -2.94
N LEU A 55 -10.95 -1.21 -2.70
CA LEU A 55 -11.91 -0.96 -1.64
C LEU A 55 -11.28 -1.13 -0.25
N SER A 56 -10.42 -2.13 -0.05
CA SER A 56 -9.67 -2.30 1.21
C SER A 56 -8.77 -1.09 1.50
N ILE A 57 -8.08 -0.56 0.49
CA ILE A 57 -7.29 0.68 0.62
C ILE A 57 -8.18 1.87 0.99
N ALA A 58 -9.34 2.01 0.35
CA ALA A 58 -10.30 3.06 0.67
C ALA A 58 -10.85 2.92 2.10
N MET A 59 -11.08 1.70 2.57
CA MET A 59 -11.52 1.39 3.93
C MET A 59 -10.46 1.78 4.96
N THR A 60 -9.20 1.41 4.73
CA THR A 60 -8.07 1.85 5.58
C THR A 60 -8.01 3.38 5.65
N ARG A 61 -8.08 4.05 4.50
CA ARG A 61 -8.06 5.52 4.44
C ARG A 61 -9.20 6.18 5.20
N LEU A 62 -10.41 5.61 5.16
CA LEU A 62 -11.57 6.10 5.92
C LEU A 62 -11.42 5.85 7.43
N SER A 63 -10.59 4.89 7.84
CA SER A 63 -10.32 4.59 9.25
C SER A 63 -9.28 5.53 9.87
N LEU A 64 -8.55 6.30 9.06
CA LEU A 64 -7.57 7.27 9.55
C LEU A 64 -8.27 8.51 10.11
N HIS A 65 -7.67 9.12 11.13
CA HIS A 65 -8.23 10.35 11.72
C HIS A 65 -8.08 11.54 10.78
N GLU A 66 -8.85 12.58 11.03
CA GLU A 66 -8.66 13.88 10.39
C GLU A 66 -7.25 14.44 10.72
N GLY A 67 -6.61 15.02 9.72
CA GLY A 67 -5.26 15.61 9.88
C GLY A 67 -4.09 14.66 9.61
N VAL A 68 -4.35 13.40 9.23
CA VAL A 68 -3.28 12.50 8.78
C VAL A 68 -2.55 13.09 7.57
N LYS A 69 -1.22 13.11 7.65
CA LYS A 69 -0.34 13.51 6.55
C LYS A 69 0.23 12.27 5.87
N PHE A 70 0.29 12.32 4.56
CA PHE A 70 0.94 11.28 3.76
C PHE A 70 2.38 11.72 3.49
N TYR A 71 3.33 10.96 3.99
CA TYR A 71 4.75 11.30 3.89
C TYR A 71 5.19 11.55 2.44
N ASP A 72 4.75 10.75 1.49
CA ASP A 72 5.10 10.91 0.07
C ASP A 72 4.70 12.32 -0.44
N ILE A 73 3.49 12.77 -0.08
CA ILE A 73 2.98 14.08 -0.48
C ILE A 73 3.74 15.20 0.23
N GLU A 74 4.02 15.06 1.52
CA GLU A 74 4.74 16.07 2.28
C GLU A 74 6.19 16.18 1.82
N LEU A 75 6.86 15.04 1.54
CA LEU A 75 8.23 15.02 1.01
C LEU A 75 8.30 15.64 -0.39
N LEU A 76 7.34 15.38 -1.26
CA LEU A 76 7.28 16.03 -2.57
C LEU A 76 7.06 17.55 -2.48
N LYS A 77 6.26 18.02 -1.51
CA LYS A 77 6.12 19.46 -1.24
C LYS A 77 7.44 20.07 -0.78
N MET A 78 8.11 19.41 0.18
CA MET A 78 9.42 19.85 0.66
C MET A 78 10.44 19.90 -0.47
N ALA A 79 10.53 18.89 -1.31
CA ALA A 79 11.42 18.87 -2.47
C ALA A 79 11.16 20.08 -3.39
N LYS A 80 9.89 20.39 -3.66
CA LYS A 80 9.49 21.55 -4.44
C LYS A 80 9.89 22.88 -3.77
N ASP A 81 9.67 23.00 -2.47
CA ASP A 81 9.99 24.22 -1.70
C ASP A 81 11.50 24.49 -1.67
N TYR A 82 12.31 23.42 -1.66
CA TYR A 82 13.77 23.49 -1.74
C TYR A 82 14.34 23.46 -3.17
N ASN A 83 13.48 23.51 -4.20
CA ASN A 83 13.87 23.41 -5.61
C ASN A 83 14.74 22.20 -5.94
N LEU A 84 14.42 21.05 -5.34
CA LEU A 84 15.10 19.79 -5.60
C LEU A 84 14.44 19.06 -6.79
N ASP A 85 15.28 18.44 -7.64
CA ASP A 85 14.80 17.56 -8.68
C ASP A 85 14.16 16.31 -8.06
N THR A 86 13.02 15.88 -8.60
CA THR A 86 12.31 14.68 -8.16
C THR A 86 12.23 13.66 -9.28
N TYR A 87 12.47 12.41 -8.94
CA TYR A 87 12.45 11.29 -9.88
C TYR A 87 11.58 10.15 -9.34
N SER A 88 10.80 9.53 -10.20
CA SER A 88 10.03 8.34 -9.84
C SER A 88 10.87 7.09 -10.07
N LEU A 89 10.87 6.17 -9.10
CA LEU A 89 11.54 4.87 -9.23
C LEU A 89 10.81 3.96 -10.22
N GLU A 90 9.50 4.17 -10.41
CA GLU A 90 8.71 3.42 -11.38
C GLU A 90 7.62 4.29 -12.03
N GLY A 91 7.05 3.79 -13.11
CA GLY A 91 5.89 4.39 -13.75
C GLY A 91 4.58 3.88 -13.16
N ILE A 92 3.51 4.64 -13.39
CA ILE A 92 2.13 4.28 -12.98
C ILE A 92 1.70 2.92 -13.57
N GLU A 93 2.19 2.58 -14.75
CA GLU A 93 1.90 1.31 -15.43
C GLU A 93 2.46 0.11 -14.64
N ARG A 94 3.66 0.26 -14.04
CA ARG A 94 4.26 -0.79 -13.22
C ARG A 94 3.51 -0.99 -11.91
N GLU A 95 3.08 0.09 -11.28
CA GLU A 95 2.21 0.03 -10.10
C GLU A 95 0.88 -0.67 -10.43
N ALA A 96 0.24 -0.31 -11.54
CA ALA A 96 -0.99 -0.93 -12.01
C ALA A 96 -0.84 -2.45 -12.25
N GLN A 97 0.29 -2.89 -12.82
CA GLN A 97 0.59 -4.31 -13.01
C GLN A 97 0.68 -5.08 -11.69
N ALA A 98 1.24 -4.47 -10.63
CA ALA A 98 1.27 -5.11 -9.31
C ALA A 98 -0.16 -5.36 -8.77
N PHE A 99 -1.08 -4.42 -8.95
CA PHE A 99 -2.50 -4.61 -8.58
C PHE A 99 -3.18 -5.72 -9.39
N ASP A 100 -2.91 -5.80 -10.69
CA ASP A 100 -3.50 -6.81 -11.57
C ASP A 100 -2.91 -8.21 -11.37
N ALA A 101 -1.70 -8.32 -10.82
CA ALA A 101 -1.06 -9.59 -10.48
C ALA A 101 -1.73 -10.31 -9.30
N PHE A 102 -2.54 -9.60 -8.49
CA PHE A 102 -3.26 -10.20 -7.37
C PHE A 102 -4.68 -10.61 -7.81
N PRO A 103 -4.99 -11.92 -7.93
CA PRO A 103 -6.27 -12.39 -8.48
C PRO A 103 -7.48 -11.84 -7.73
N VAL A 104 -8.55 -11.53 -8.44
CA VAL A 104 -9.76 -10.91 -7.86
C VAL A 104 -10.37 -11.78 -6.75
N GLU A 105 -10.33 -13.10 -6.90
CA GLU A 105 -10.81 -14.05 -5.89
C GLU A 105 -10.02 -13.93 -4.57
N GLU A 106 -8.71 -13.76 -4.66
CA GLU A 106 -7.86 -13.54 -3.48
C GLU A 106 -8.09 -12.15 -2.87
N GLN A 107 -8.29 -11.14 -3.71
CA GLN A 107 -8.70 -9.80 -3.25
C GLN A 107 -10.04 -9.84 -2.50
N ILE A 108 -11.02 -10.65 -2.96
CA ILE A 108 -12.30 -10.84 -2.28
C ILE A 108 -12.10 -11.49 -0.91
N LYS A 109 -11.28 -12.54 -0.82
CA LYS A 109 -10.97 -13.20 0.46
C LYS A 109 -10.33 -12.20 1.44
N ALA A 110 -9.37 -11.42 0.99
CA ALA A 110 -8.71 -10.39 1.79
C ALA A 110 -9.71 -9.32 2.28
N LEU A 111 -10.53 -8.79 1.38
CA LEU A 111 -11.58 -7.82 1.73
C LEU A 111 -12.56 -8.38 2.76
N MET A 112 -13.06 -9.60 2.55
CA MET A 112 -14.03 -10.20 3.46
C MET A 112 -13.43 -10.50 4.83
N HIS A 113 -12.17 -10.92 4.88
CA HIS A 113 -11.46 -11.06 6.15
C HIS A 113 -11.36 -9.71 6.89
N SER A 114 -11.04 -8.63 6.18
CA SER A 114 -10.99 -7.29 6.75
C SER A 114 -12.35 -6.82 7.27
N VAL A 115 -13.41 -7.09 6.51
CA VAL A 115 -14.77 -6.73 6.89
C VAL A 115 -15.25 -7.51 8.13
N GLU A 116 -14.94 -8.79 8.20
CA GLU A 116 -15.37 -9.68 9.30
C GLU A 116 -14.54 -9.52 10.57
N ASN A 117 -13.32 -9.00 10.46
CA ASN A 117 -12.40 -8.80 11.59
C ASN A 117 -12.02 -7.33 11.79
N PHE A 118 -12.88 -6.40 11.41
CA PHE A 118 -12.57 -4.97 11.35
C PHE A 118 -12.07 -4.39 12.68
N ASP A 119 -12.71 -4.71 13.80
CA ASP A 119 -12.29 -4.23 15.13
C ASP A 119 -10.93 -4.81 15.56
N LYS A 120 -10.67 -6.07 15.21
CA LYS A 120 -9.37 -6.69 15.45
C LYS A 120 -8.29 -5.98 14.65
N GLN A 121 -8.55 -5.68 13.38
CA GLN A 121 -7.60 -4.95 12.53
C GLN A 121 -7.31 -3.53 13.04
N LYS A 122 -8.30 -2.82 13.57
CA LYS A 122 -8.06 -1.54 14.26
C LYS A 122 -7.06 -1.69 15.42
N SER A 123 -7.15 -2.77 16.18
CA SER A 123 -6.22 -3.06 17.29
C SER A 123 -4.81 -3.41 16.77
N GLU A 124 -4.72 -4.16 15.69
CA GLU A 124 -3.44 -4.53 15.04
C GLU A 124 -2.76 -3.32 14.41
N TYR A 125 -3.51 -2.41 13.84
CA TYR A 125 -3.00 -1.15 13.30
C TYR A 125 -2.29 -0.30 14.37
N LYS A 126 -2.79 -0.28 15.61
CA LYS A 126 -2.11 0.41 16.72
C LYS A 126 -0.75 -0.21 17.06
N LYS A 127 -0.59 -1.53 16.87
CA LYS A 127 0.72 -2.20 17.03
C LYS A 127 1.69 -1.79 15.93
N LEU A 128 1.17 -1.68 14.69
CA LEU A 128 1.94 -1.18 13.56
C LEU A 128 2.42 0.26 13.81
N GLU A 129 1.54 1.16 14.22
CA GLU A 129 1.89 2.55 14.56
C GLU A 129 2.97 2.61 15.66
N ALA A 130 2.81 1.81 16.71
CA ALA A 130 3.78 1.75 17.79
C ALA A 130 5.14 1.18 17.36
N ALA A 131 5.18 0.20 16.46
CA ALA A 131 6.41 -0.33 15.88
C ALA A 131 7.09 0.73 14.99
N TYR A 132 6.30 1.41 14.15
CA TYR A 132 6.78 2.48 13.28
C TYR A 132 7.41 3.63 14.09
N ALA A 133 6.73 4.08 15.15
CA ALA A 133 7.24 5.14 16.02
C ALA A 133 8.57 4.78 16.71
N ARG A 134 8.85 3.50 16.92
CA ARG A 134 10.12 3.03 17.50
C ARG A 134 11.21 2.75 16.44
N GLY A 135 10.90 2.85 15.15
CA GLY A 135 11.83 2.47 14.09
C GLY A 135 12.07 0.96 13.98
N ASP A 136 11.17 0.12 14.50
CA ASP A 136 11.25 -1.34 14.46
C ASP A 136 10.74 -1.85 13.11
N ILE A 137 11.62 -1.82 12.08
CA ILE A 137 11.23 -2.13 10.70
C ILE A 137 10.80 -3.57 10.51
N ASP A 138 11.37 -4.52 11.27
CA ASP A 138 11.00 -5.94 11.22
C ASP A 138 9.52 -6.10 11.63
N LYS A 139 9.13 -5.46 12.75
CA LYS A 139 7.76 -5.48 13.24
C LYS A 139 6.81 -4.68 12.35
N VAL A 140 7.28 -3.58 11.77
CA VAL A 140 6.47 -2.84 10.80
C VAL A 140 6.19 -3.71 9.58
N PHE A 141 7.18 -4.42 9.05
CA PHE A 141 6.98 -5.35 7.94
C PHE A 141 6.00 -6.46 8.31
N GLU A 142 6.22 -7.14 9.46
CA GLU A 142 5.34 -8.21 9.96
C GLU A 142 3.87 -7.74 10.10
N TYR A 143 3.65 -6.56 10.69
CA TYR A 143 2.29 -6.05 10.95
C TYR A 143 1.64 -5.37 9.73
N SER A 144 2.42 -5.00 8.71
CA SER A 144 1.88 -4.40 7.48
C SER A 144 1.23 -5.41 6.56
N LEU A 145 1.62 -6.69 6.66
CA LEU A 145 1.10 -7.73 5.78
C LEU A 145 -0.23 -8.26 6.31
N HIS A 146 -1.26 -8.05 5.52
CA HIS A 146 -2.55 -8.69 5.77
C HIS A 146 -2.39 -10.23 5.69
N PRO A 147 -3.11 -11.05 6.48
CA PRO A 147 -2.99 -12.51 6.44
C PRO A 147 -3.10 -13.14 5.06
N PHE A 148 -3.90 -12.57 4.15
CA PHE A 148 -4.03 -13.03 2.76
C PHE A 148 -2.99 -12.45 1.81
N GLU A 149 -2.35 -11.35 2.20
CA GLU A 149 -1.23 -10.74 1.48
C GLU A 149 0.11 -11.33 1.91
N ASN A 150 0.15 -11.98 3.07
CA ASN A 150 1.32 -12.71 3.55
C ASN A 150 1.46 -14.05 2.81
N ASN A 151 1.57 -13.99 1.50
CA ASN A 151 1.88 -15.10 0.63
C ASN A 151 2.99 -14.74 -0.34
N ALA A 152 3.74 -15.75 -0.78
CA ALA A 152 4.94 -15.56 -1.59
C ALA A 152 4.66 -14.79 -2.89
N THR A 153 3.53 -15.05 -3.55
CA THR A 153 3.19 -14.39 -4.82
C THR A 153 2.91 -12.91 -4.63
N PHE A 154 2.13 -12.54 -3.59
CA PHE A 154 1.84 -11.14 -3.30
C PHE A 154 3.13 -10.38 -2.94
N ILE A 155 3.93 -10.92 -2.01
CA ILE A 155 5.18 -10.29 -1.57
C ILE A 155 6.15 -10.12 -2.75
N GLU A 156 6.26 -11.15 -3.59
CA GLU A 156 7.10 -11.10 -4.79
C GLU A 156 6.68 -10.00 -5.76
N GLU A 157 5.38 -9.92 -6.12
CA GLU A 157 4.90 -8.97 -7.13
C GLU A 157 4.80 -7.53 -6.61
N PHE A 158 4.37 -7.34 -5.36
CA PHE A 158 4.16 -6.01 -4.78
C PHE A 158 5.43 -5.38 -4.23
N TYR A 159 6.42 -6.19 -3.79
CA TYR A 159 7.63 -5.66 -3.16
C TYR A 159 8.90 -6.07 -3.88
N PHE A 160 9.21 -7.36 -3.98
CA PHE A 160 10.54 -7.80 -4.33
C PHE A 160 10.92 -7.57 -5.79
N LYS A 161 10.06 -7.89 -6.74
CA LYS A 161 10.31 -7.58 -8.16
C LYS A 161 10.50 -6.08 -8.38
N ARG A 162 9.70 -5.25 -7.74
CA ARG A 162 9.83 -3.80 -7.83
C ARG A 162 11.15 -3.32 -7.24
N ASN A 163 11.56 -3.85 -6.08
CA ASN A 163 12.87 -3.57 -5.50
C ASN A 163 14.01 -3.89 -6.46
N GLN A 164 13.97 -5.06 -7.09
CA GLN A 164 14.97 -5.47 -8.07
C GLN A 164 15.01 -4.56 -9.31
N GLU A 165 13.85 -4.10 -9.78
CA GLU A 165 13.73 -3.16 -10.89
C GLU A 165 14.22 -1.75 -10.53
N TRP A 166 14.07 -1.33 -9.26
CA TRP A 166 14.53 -0.03 -8.77
C TRP A 166 16.03 0.00 -8.51
N LEU A 167 16.63 -1.10 -8.09
CA LEU A 167 18.04 -1.17 -7.68
C LEU A 167 18.99 -0.59 -8.74
N PRO A 168 18.95 -0.96 -10.04
CA PRO A 168 19.85 -0.37 -11.03
C PRO A 168 19.64 1.14 -11.25
N LYS A 169 18.44 1.66 -10.97
CA LYS A 169 18.15 3.09 -11.04
C LYS A 169 18.79 3.81 -9.86
N LEU A 170 18.65 3.23 -8.67
CA LEU A 170 19.25 3.76 -7.45
C LEU A 170 20.78 3.79 -7.55
N GLU A 171 21.41 2.70 -8.02
CA GLU A 171 22.86 2.64 -8.22
C GLU A 171 23.38 3.77 -9.14
N ARG A 172 22.67 4.02 -10.26
CA ARG A 172 23.01 5.13 -11.18
C ARG A 172 22.84 6.50 -10.51
N MET A 173 21.77 6.70 -9.76
CA MET A 173 21.52 7.96 -9.06
C MET A 173 22.58 8.22 -7.97
N PHE A 174 22.96 7.20 -7.22
CA PHE A 174 23.97 7.31 -6.16
C PHE A 174 25.38 7.57 -6.71
N ALA A 175 25.69 7.05 -7.91
CA ALA A 175 26.96 7.32 -8.58
C ALA A 175 27.02 8.75 -9.15
N ASP A 176 25.90 9.34 -9.51
CA ASP A 176 25.83 10.67 -10.14
C ASP A 176 25.74 11.81 -9.10
N ARG A 177 24.97 11.61 -8.04
CA ARG A 177 24.66 12.67 -7.08
C ARG A 177 24.23 12.16 -5.71
N GLN A 178 24.30 13.05 -4.73
CA GLN A 178 23.70 12.82 -3.43
C GLN A 178 22.17 12.77 -3.57
N SER A 179 21.54 11.71 -3.07
CA SER A 179 20.12 11.46 -3.30
C SER A 179 19.41 11.14 -1.97
N PHE A 180 18.18 11.65 -1.82
CA PHE A 180 17.24 11.23 -0.79
C PHE A 180 16.21 10.31 -1.44
N VAL A 181 16.04 9.12 -0.89
CA VAL A 181 15.11 8.11 -1.42
C VAL A 181 14.00 7.85 -0.40
N ALA A 182 12.76 8.02 -0.82
CA ALA A 182 11.58 7.72 -0.02
C ALA A 182 10.81 6.57 -0.65
N VAL A 183 10.60 5.50 0.11
CA VAL A 183 9.82 4.32 -0.29
C VAL A 183 8.96 3.85 0.88
N GLY A 184 7.90 3.09 0.58
CA GLY A 184 7.14 2.41 1.63
C GLY A 184 8.04 1.51 2.45
N VAL A 185 7.86 1.51 3.77
CA VAL A 185 8.73 0.79 4.71
C VAL A 185 8.81 -0.72 4.42
N THR A 186 7.76 -1.32 3.89
CA THR A 186 7.72 -2.72 3.48
C THR A 186 8.68 -3.07 2.34
N HIS A 187 9.15 -2.08 1.58
CA HIS A 187 10.20 -2.28 0.57
C HIS A 187 11.60 -2.39 1.16
N LEU A 188 11.79 -2.02 2.42
CA LEU A 188 13.12 -1.98 3.05
C LEU A 188 13.54 -3.34 3.61
N GLU A 189 12.59 -4.12 4.16
CA GLU A 189 12.84 -5.30 4.97
C GLU A 189 12.83 -6.61 4.15
N GLY A 190 13.45 -7.67 4.73
CA GLY A 190 13.55 -9.01 4.17
C GLY A 190 14.79 -9.21 3.30
N GLU A 191 15.03 -10.47 2.92
CA GLU A 191 16.21 -10.87 2.10
C GLU A 191 16.24 -10.19 0.73
N GLN A 192 15.09 -9.83 0.19
CA GLN A 192 14.94 -9.10 -1.07
C GLN A 192 14.45 -7.65 -0.83
N GLY A 193 14.55 -7.16 0.39
CA GLY A 193 14.35 -5.76 0.74
C GLY A 193 15.49 -4.88 0.24
N LEU A 194 15.23 -3.61 0.01
CA LEU A 194 16.24 -2.68 -0.53
C LEU A 194 17.48 -2.58 0.36
N LEU A 195 17.34 -2.73 1.69
CA LEU A 195 18.50 -2.70 2.60
C LEU A 195 19.42 -3.90 2.36
N ALA A 196 18.88 -5.11 2.17
CA ALA A 196 19.67 -6.29 1.86
C ALA A 196 20.31 -6.18 0.48
N LEU A 197 19.54 -5.82 -0.54
CA LEU A 197 20.02 -5.68 -1.91
C LEU A 197 21.15 -4.64 -2.04
N LEU A 198 21.05 -3.50 -1.35
CA LEU A 198 22.10 -2.49 -1.35
C LEU A 198 23.37 -2.98 -0.63
N LYS A 199 23.25 -3.73 0.47
CA LYS A 199 24.40 -4.36 1.14
C LYS A 199 25.12 -5.36 0.22
N GLU A 200 24.37 -6.19 -0.51
CA GLU A 200 24.93 -7.13 -1.50
C GLU A 200 25.70 -6.42 -2.61
N LYS A 201 25.28 -5.20 -2.97
CA LYS A 201 25.99 -4.34 -3.93
C LYS A 201 27.20 -3.61 -3.33
N GLY A 202 27.49 -3.84 -2.05
CA GLY A 202 28.68 -3.26 -1.37
C GLY A 202 28.43 -1.89 -0.73
N TYR A 203 27.18 -1.41 -0.66
CA TYR A 203 26.86 -0.17 0.04
C TYR A 203 26.94 -0.37 1.55
N THR A 204 27.53 0.59 2.25
CA THR A 204 27.49 0.66 3.72
C THR A 204 26.22 1.39 4.15
N LEU A 205 25.43 0.75 5.01
CA LEU A 205 24.20 1.31 5.52
C LEU A 205 24.35 1.62 7.01
N THR A 206 24.08 2.85 7.39
CA THR A 206 24.11 3.31 8.78
C THR A 206 22.72 3.78 9.17
N PRO A 207 22.04 3.12 10.13
CA PRO A 207 20.77 3.60 10.63
C PRO A 207 20.96 4.93 11.38
N ILE A 208 20.08 5.88 11.10
CA ILE A 208 20.05 7.16 11.80
C ILE A 208 18.85 7.12 12.76
N PRO A 209 19.08 7.19 14.08
CA PRO A 209 17.99 7.23 15.04
C PRO A 209 17.11 8.46 14.80
N VAL A 210 15.79 8.28 14.90
CA VAL A 210 14.87 9.42 14.98
C VAL A 210 15.07 10.02 16.38
N THR A 211 15.64 11.21 16.42
CA THR A 211 15.74 11.97 17.68
C THR A 211 14.49 12.84 17.82
N ASP A 212 13.94 12.86 19.02
CA ASP A 212 12.85 13.76 19.42
C ASP A 212 13.22 15.25 19.24
#